data_0142a85aef3142bf92f911f15f5c757a
#
_entry.id   0142a85aef3142bf92f911f15f5c757a
#
_cell.length_a   1.000
_cell.length_b   1.000
_cell.length_c   1.000
_cell.angle_alpha   90.00
_cell.angle_beta   90.00
_cell.angle_gamma   90.00
#
_symmetry.space_group_name_H-M   'P 1'
#
loop_
_entity.id
_entity.type
_entity.pdbx_description
1 polymer ?
#
loop_
_entity_poly.entity_id
_entity_poly.type
_entity_poly.pdbx_seq_one_letter_code
_entity_poly.pdbx_strand_id
1 'polypeptide(L)'
;AKPLVLQLPWGSEADFHGSGMLQHDHDIGLVHAFLEEQGLDKDTIVWYSTDNGPEHSSWPHGATTPFRGEKMTTYEGGVRVVSMLRWPGAVKAGSVRNGIQAHQDMFTSLAAAAGVPDVVDRMKAEKKQYIDGVNNIDYWTGKSAESARNHIFHYYESKLMAVRLGPW
;
A
#
# COMPACT_ATOMS: atom_id res chain seq x y z
N ALA A 1 16.37 -3.71 -25.93
CA ALA A 1 15.02 -4.19 -25.76
C ALA A 1 14.09 -3.31 -26.62
N LYS A 2 13.23 -3.91 -27.44
CA LYS A 2 12.20 -3.15 -28.16
C LYS A 2 11.16 -2.67 -27.14
N PRO A 3 10.67 -1.43 -27.21
CA PRO A 3 9.58 -1.00 -26.35
C PRO A 3 8.38 -1.92 -26.61
N LEU A 4 7.78 -2.43 -25.53
CA LEU A 4 6.56 -3.21 -25.60
C LEU A 4 5.42 -2.25 -25.95
N VAL A 5 5.00 -2.24 -27.21
CA VAL A 5 3.80 -1.51 -27.63
C VAL A 5 2.62 -2.44 -27.35
N LEU A 6 1.96 -2.27 -26.22
CA LEU A 6 0.74 -2.97 -25.89
C LEU A 6 -0.41 -2.29 -26.66
N GLN A 7 -0.88 -2.92 -27.74
CA GLN A 7 -2.15 -2.58 -28.35
C GLN A 7 -3.28 -3.21 -27.51
N LEU A 8 -4.02 -2.38 -26.80
CA LEU A 8 -5.24 -2.82 -26.13
C LEU A 8 -6.34 -3.14 -27.16
N PRO A 9 -7.17 -4.17 -26.93
CA PRO A 9 -8.28 -4.51 -27.84
C PRO A 9 -9.31 -3.39 -28.03
N TRP A 10 -9.35 -2.45 -27.10
CA TRP A 10 -10.19 -1.24 -27.14
C TRP A 10 -9.37 0.04 -27.15
N GLY A 11 -8.04 -0.08 -27.31
CA GLY A 11 -7.12 1.04 -27.23
C GLY A 11 -7.15 1.86 -28.50
N SER A 12 -7.74 3.05 -28.41
CA SER A 12 -7.29 4.15 -29.23
C SER A 12 -5.92 4.61 -28.71
N GLU A 13 -5.11 5.21 -29.58
CA GLU A 13 -3.83 5.85 -29.20
C GLU A 13 -3.97 6.87 -28.03
N ALA A 14 -5.20 7.15 -27.60
CA ALA A 14 -5.57 8.08 -26.54
C ALA A 14 -5.58 7.45 -25.14
N ASP A 15 -5.53 6.13 -24.96
CA ASP A 15 -5.52 5.51 -23.62
C ASP A 15 -4.10 5.28 -23.09
N PHE A 16 -3.40 6.38 -22.83
CA PHE A 16 -2.07 6.33 -22.21
C PHE A 16 -2.11 5.73 -20.80
N HIS A 17 -3.20 5.98 -20.04
CA HIS A 17 -3.32 5.46 -18.70
C HIS A 17 -3.45 3.94 -18.69
N GLY A 18 -4.40 3.39 -19.47
CA GLY A 18 -4.58 1.94 -19.58
C GLY A 18 -3.33 1.23 -20.09
N SER A 19 -2.66 1.81 -21.10
CA SER A 19 -1.38 1.29 -21.62
C SER A 19 -0.28 1.32 -20.54
N GLY A 20 -0.19 2.40 -19.77
CA GLY A 20 0.74 2.53 -18.65
C GLY A 20 0.48 1.50 -17.56
N MET A 21 -0.78 1.25 -17.21
CA MET A 21 -1.15 0.25 -16.22
C MET A 21 -0.79 -1.18 -16.65
N LEU A 22 -0.97 -1.52 -17.93
CA LEU A 22 -0.54 -2.83 -18.43
C LEU A 22 0.99 -2.98 -18.43
N GLN A 23 1.73 -1.93 -18.79
CA GLN A 23 3.18 -1.95 -18.69
C GLN A 23 3.62 -2.13 -17.24
N HIS A 24 3.00 -1.41 -16.32
CA HIS A 24 3.29 -1.50 -14.89
C HIS A 24 3.00 -2.91 -14.35
N ASP A 25 1.85 -3.50 -14.69
CA ASP A 25 1.52 -4.88 -14.32
C ASP A 25 2.57 -5.87 -14.84
N HIS A 26 2.98 -5.72 -16.09
CA HIS A 26 4.07 -6.52 -16.67
C HIS A 26 5.38 -6.37 -15.89
N ASP A 27 5.77 -5.15 -15.53
CA ASP A 27 7.01 -4.88 -14.81
C ASP A 27 6.99 -5.49 -13.39
N ILE A 28 5.84 -5.45 -12.70
CA ILE A 28 5.67 -6.18 -11.43
C ILE A 28 5.81 -7.70 -11.64
N GLY A 29 5.26 -8.22 -12.73
CA GLY A 29 5.46 -9.62 -13.14
C GLY A 29 6.93 -9.99 -13.31
N LEU A 30 7.75 -9.11 -13.92
CA LEU A 30 9.20 -9.31 -14.07
C LEU A 30 9.92 -9.33 -12.71
N VAL A 31 9.51 -8.49 -11.76
CA VAL A 31 10.06 -8.52 -10.38
C VAL A 31 9.78 -9.87 -9.72
N HIS A 32 8.55 -10.39 -9.84
CA HIS A 32 8.22 -11.71 -9.30
C HIS A 32 9.02 -12.83 -9.97
N ALA A 33 9.10 -12.84 -11.29
CA ALA A 33 9.88 -13.83 -12.04
C ALA A 33 11.37 -13.80 -11.64
N PHE A 34 11.93 -12.61 -11.45
CA PHE A 34 13.32 -12.47 -10.99
C PHE A 34 13.53 -13.06 -9.59
N LEU A 35 12.61 -12.81 -8.65
CA LEU A 35 12.71 -13.40 -7.31
C LEU A 35 12.64 -14.93 -7.34
N GLU A 36 11.78 -15.49 -8.19
CA GLU A 36 11.68 -16.95 -8.40
C GLU A 36 12.97 -17.51 -9.02
N GLU A 37 13.49 -16.88 -10.07
CA GLU A 37 14.73 -17.30 -10.74
C GLU A 37 15.94 -17.27 -9.80
N GLN A 38 15.98 -16.29 -8.88
CA GLN A 38 17.04 -16.21 -7.88
C GLN A 38 16.81 -17.10 -6.65
N GLY A 39 15.67 -17.81 -6.57
CA GLY A 39 15.32 -18.63 -5.41
C GLY A 39 15.02 -17.82 -4.15
N LEU A 40 14.69 -16.54 -4.29
CA LEU A 40 14.41 -15.60 -3.20
C LEU A 40 12.91 -15.44 -2.91
N ASP A 41 12.07 -16.01 -3.74
CA ASP A 41 10.61 -15.81 -3.71
C ASP A 41 9.95 -16.24 -2.40
N LYS A 42 10.53 -17.23 -1.70
CA LYS A 42 10.01 -17.73 -0.41
C LYS A 42 10.48 -16.93 0.79
N ASP A 43 11.63 -16.26 0.66
CA ASP A 43 12.28 -15.53 1.75
C ASP A 43 12.14 -13.99 1.60
N THR A 44 11.32 -13.55 0.64
CA THR A 44 11.10 -12.13 0.37
C THR A 44 9.65 -11.73 0.63
N ILE A 45 9.47 -10.68 1.44
CA ILE A 45 8.19 -10.00 1.56
C ILE A 45 8.09 -9.00 0.40
N VAL A 46 7.04 -9.13 -0.41
CA VAL A 46 6.71 -8.16 -1.45
C VAL A 46 5.46 -7.40 -1.03
N TRP A 47 5.60 -6.09 -0.91
CA TRP A 47 4.49 -5.20 -0.64
C TRP A 47 4.33 -4.21 -1.80
N TYR A 48 3.12 -4.17 -2.33
CA TYR A 48 2.72 -3.25 -3.38
C TYR A 48 1.62 -2.32 -2.89
N SER A 49 1.76 -1.04 -3.15
CA SER A 49 0.75 -0.03 -2.85
C SER A 49 0.95 1.19 -3.75
N THR A 50 0.05 2.16 -3.65
CA THR A 50 0.23 3.52 -4.17
C THR A 50 0.21 4.51 -3.01
N ASP A 51 0.73 5.70 -3.22
CA ASP A 51 0.88 6.75 -2.19
C ASP A 51 -0.44 7.48 -1.91
N ASN A 52 -1.29 7.67 -2.92
CA ASN A 52 -2.57 8.38 -2.82
C ASN A 52 -3.59 7.86 -3.83
N GLY A 53 -4.81 8.34 -3.71
CA GLY A 53 -5.86 8.10 -4.68
C GLY A 53 -5.57 8.76 -6.04
N PRO A 54 -6.38 8.47 -7.07
CA PRO A 54 -6.17 9.00 -8.41
C PRO A 54 -6.32 10.53 -8.44
N GLU A 55 -5.71 11.14 -9.46
CA GLU A 55 -5.75 12.58 -9.71
C GLU A 55 -6.51 12.82 -11.04
N HIS A 56 -7.82 12.92 -10.96
CA HIS A 56 -8.66 13.09 -12.14
C HIS A 56 -8.65 14.53 -12.66
N SER A 57 -8.49 15.51 -11.77
CA SER A 57 -8.52 16.93 -12.12
C SER A 57 -7.42 17.35 -13.11
N SER A 58 -6.21 16.78 -12.97
CA SER A 58 -5.08 17.05 -13.86
C SER A 58 -4.92 15.98 -14.95
N TRP A 59 -5.38 14.78 -14.69
CA TRP A 59 -5.24 13.62 -15.57
C TRP A 59 -6.61 12.98 -15.85
N PRO A 60 -7.45 13.59 -16.70
CA PRO A 60 -8.82 13.14 -16.91
C PRO A 60 -8.97 11.73 -17.47
N HIS A 61 -7.91 11.18 -18.06
CA HIS A 61 -7.84 9.78 -18.51
C HIS A 61 -7.41 8.82 -17.39
N GLY A 62 -7.03 9.32 -16.23
CA GLY A 62 -6.73 8.53 -15.05
C GLY A 62 -7.97 7.82 -14.52
N ALA A 63 -7.76 6.67 -13.89
CA ALA A 63 -8.85 5.96 -13.24
C ALA A 63 -9.41 6.77 -12.07
N THR A 64 -10.67 6.49 -11.72
CA THR A 64 -11.32 7.02 -10.52
C THR A 64 -11.70 5.88 -9.59
N THR A 65 -11.99 6.20 -8.34
CA THR A 65 -12.53 5.26 -7.36
C THR A 65 -14.02 5.60 -7.10
N PRO A 66 -14.81 4.66 -6.54
CA PRO A 66 -16.19 4.96 -6.15
C PRO A 66 -16.29 5.88 -4.93
N PHE A 67 -15.15 6.23 -4.31
CA PHE A 67 -15.11 7.07 -3.11
C PHE A 67 -15.00 8.53 -3.48
N ARG A 68 -15.59 9.38 -2.62
CA ARG A 68 -15.52 10.83 -2.77
C ARG A 68 -14.09 11.34 -2.70
N GLY A 69 -13.81 12.34 -3.52
CA GLY A 69 -12.50 13.03 -3.56
C GLY A 69 -11.48 12.32 -4.42
N GLU A 70 -10.32 12.88 -4.46
CA GLU A 70 -9.16 12.44 -5.25
C GLU A 70 -7.88 12.87 -4.53
N LYS A 71 -6.71 12.61 -5.09
CA LYS A 71 -5.42 13.10 -4.62
C LYS A 71 -5.52 14.56 -4.13
N MET A 72 -4.81 14.92 -3.08
CA MET A 72 -4.83 16.20 -2.38
C MET A 72 -6.09 16.46 -1.55
N THR A 73 -6.98 15.49 -1.39
CA THR A 73 -8.13 15.59 -0.47
C THR A 73 -8.00 14.63 0.70
N THR A 74 -8.69 14.92 1.80
CA THR A 74 -8.77 14.07 2.99
C THR A 74 -9.96 13.09 2.95
N TYR A 75 -10.67 13.03 1.82
CA TYR A 75 -11.73 12.06 1.59
C TYR A 75 -11.17 10.69 1.18
N GLU A 76 -11.98 9.65 1.31
CA GLU A 76 -11.59 8.27 0.99
C GLU A 76 -11.03 8.13 -0.44
N GLY A 77 -11.52 8.87 -1.42
CA GLY A 77 -11.00 8.86 -2.78
C GLY A 77 -9.58 9.40 -2.91
N GLY A 78 -9.13 10.20 -1.96
CA GLY A 78 -7.77 10.74 -1.93
C GLY A 78 -6.80 9.92 -1.10
N VAL A 79 -7.28 9.25 -0.05
CA VAL A 79 -6.43 8.62 0.97
C VAL A 79 -6.55 7.10 1.04
N ARG A 80 -7.65 6.54 0.53
CA ARG A 80 -7.84 5.08 0.48
C ARG A 80 -7.21 4.52 -0.77
N VAL A 81 -6.20 3.69 -0.58
CA VAL A 81 -5.38 3.13 -1.65
C VAL A 81 -5.38 1.61 -1.64
N VAL A 82 -5.04 1.02 -2.77
CA VAL A 82 -4.79 -0.42 -2.86
C VAL A 82 -3.54 -0.78 -2.06
N SER A 83 -3.57 -1.95 -1.43
CA SER A 83 -2.40 -2.51 -0.75
C SER A 83 -2.44 -4.03 -0.87
N MET A 84 -1.37 -4.59 -1.37
CA MET A 84 -1.21 -6.04 -1.57
C MET A 84 0.08 -6.49 -0.92
N LEU A 85 0.01 -7.55 -0.13
CA LEU A 85 1.15 -8.12 0.58
C LEU A 85 1.30 -9.60 0.21
N ARG A 86 2.48 -9.95 -0.31
CA ARG A 86 2.90 -11.34 -0.49
C ARG A 86 3.97 -11.66 0.56
N TRP A 87 3.67 -12.60 1.43
CA TRP A 87 4.59 -13.12 2.44
C TRP A 87 4.40 -14.62 2.58
N PRO A 88 5.11 -15.42 1.77
CA PRO A 88 4.99 -16.87 1.78
C PRO A 88 5.24 -17.48 3.16
N GLY A 89 4.43 -18.46 3.54
CA GLY A 89 4.52 -19.11 4.83
C GLY A 89 3.93 -18.35 6.02
N ALA A 90 3.69 -17.04 5.89
CA ALA A 90 3.13 -16.20 6.97
C ALA A 90 1.72 -15.67 6.65
N VAL A 91 1.50 -15.17 5.43
CA VAL A 91 0.20 -14.63 5.02
C VAL A 91 -0.51 -15.62 4.11
N LYS A 92 -1.75 -15.96 4.45
CA LYS A 92 -2.58 -16.87 3.64
C LYS A 92 -2.89 -16.23 2.28
N ALA A 93 -2.58 -16.96 1.21
CA ALA A 93 -2.90 -16.54 -0.14
C ALA A 93 -4.40 -16.30 -0.33
N GLY A 94 -4.77 -15.25 -1.08
CA GLY A 94 -6.17 -14.88 -1.35
C GLY A 94 -6.92 -14.33 -0.14
N SER A 95 -6.26 -14.08 1.01
CA SER A 95 -6.93 -13.46 2.15
C SER A 95 -7.17 -11.97 1.90
N VAL A 96 -8.33 -11.48 2.35
CA VAL A 96 -8.71 -10.06 2.29
C VAL A 96 -8.83 -9.51 3.70
N ARG A 97 -8.31 -8.31 3.92
CA ARG A 97 -8.29 -7.61 5.20
C ARG A 97 -8.86 -6.20 5.01
N ASN A 98 -9.92 -5.86 5.74
CA ASN A 98 -10.64 -4.60 5.61
C ASN A 98 -10.45 -3.64 6.80
N GLY A 99 -9.67 -4.02 7.81
CA GLY A 99 -9.34 -3.14 8.94
C GLY A 99 -8.46 -1.97 8.51
N ILE A 100 -8.52 -0.89 9.25
CA ILE A 100 -7.73 0.31 8.98
C ILE A 100 -6.25 -0.01 9.07
N GLN A 101 -5.49 0.38 8.06
CA GLN A 101 -4.04 0.32 8.00
C GLN A 101 -3.51 1.60 7.36
N ALA A 102 -2.30 1.98 7.66
CA ALA A 102 -1.66 3.16 7.11
C ALA A 102 -0.21 2.86 6.71
N HIS A 103 0.34 3.62 5.74
CA HIS A 103 1.72 3.43 5.29
C HIS A 103 2.74 3.51 6.42
N GLN A 104 2.50 4.35 7.42
CA GLN A 104 3.35 4.47 8.60
C GLN A 104 3.46 3.16 9.42
N ASP A 105 2.50 2.24 9.28
CA ASP A 105 2.51 0.94 9.95
C ASP A 105 3.49 -0.03 9.31
N MET A 106 3.90 0.23 8.07
CA MET A 106 4.80 -0.66 7.34
C MET A 106 6.18 -0.74 7.99
N PHE A 107 6.76 0.40 8.39
CA PHE A 107 8.04 0.41 9.07
C PHE A 107 8.01 -0.44 10.36
N THR A 108 7.02 -0.21 11.22
CA THR A 108 6.89 -0.91 12.50
C THR A 108 6.63 -2.41 12.30
N SER A 109 5.77 -2.75 11.35
CA SER A 109 5.44 -4.15 11.05
C SER A 109 6.60 -4.90 10.39
N LEU A 110 7.30 -4.26 9.44
CA LEU A 110 8.46 -4.89 8.79
C LEU A 110 9.66 -5.02 9.75
N ALA A 111 9.87 -4.06 10.65
CA ALA A 111 10.86 -4.19 11.72
C ALA A 111 10.54 -5.39 12.63
N ALA A 112 9.29 -5.58 12.98
CA ALA A 112 8.85 -6.74 13.76
C ALA A 112 9.04 -8.05 12.99
N ALA A 113 8.76 -8.08 11.68
CA ALA A 113 9.03 -9.23 10.81
C ALA A 113 10.52 -9.57 10.77
N ALA A 114 11.38 -8.57 10.84
CA ALA A 114 12.83 -8.71 10.91
C ALA A 114 13.38 -9.04 12.32
N GLY A 115 12.48 -9.32 13.30
CA GLY A 115 12.87 -9.72 14.66
C GLY A 115 13.03 -8.55 15.65
N VAL A 116 12.55 -7.34 15.32
CA VAL A 116 12.61 -6.15 16.18
C VAL A 116 11.19 -5.63 16.47
N PRO A 117 10.36 -6.39 17.23
CA PRO A 117 8.98 -6.02 17.48
C PRO A 117 8.82 -4.79 18.39
N ASP A 118 9.84 -4.44 19.13
CA ASP A 118 9.93 -3.33 20.08
C ASP A 118 10.57 -2.07 19.48
N VAL A 119 10.62 -1.94 18.15
CA VAL A 119 11.30 -0.82 17.47
C VAL A 119 10.80 0.56 17.93
N VAL A 120 9.51 0.71 18.20
CA VAL A 120 8.92 1.98 18.68
C VAL A 120 9.51 2.38 20.03
N ASP A 121 9.55 1.44 20.97
CA ASP A 121 10.10 1.70 22.30
C ASP A 121 11.60 1.96 22.27
N ARG A 122 12.34 1.22 21.46
CA ARG A 122 13.78 1.45 21.25
C ARG A 122 14.06 2.82 20.65
N MET A 123 13.34 3.22 19.60
CA MET A 123 13.53 4.53 18.97
C MET A 123 13.22 5.66 19.95
N LYS A 124 12.18 5.50 20.77
CA LYS A 124 11.85 6.48 21.81
C LYS A 124 12.92 6.56 22.90
N ALA A 125 13.37 5.42 23.40
CA ALA A 125 14.34 5.36 24.51
C ALA A 125 15.75 5.79 24.07
N GLU A 126 16.24 5.26 22.93
CA GLU A 126 17.63 5.42 22.51
C GLU A 126 17.84 6.69 21.65
N LYS A 127 16.88 7.02 20.81
CA LYS A 127 16.99 8.10 19.83
C LYS A 127 16.11 9.31 20.13
N LYS A 128 15.22 9.23 21.13
CA LYS A 128 14.21 10.23 21.44
C LYS A 128 13.33 10.57 20.22
N GLN A 129 13.10 9.58 19.36
CA GLN A 129 12.27 9.67 18.19
C GLN A 129 10.93 8.97 18.43
N TYR A 130 9.86 9.57 17.92
CA TYR A 130 8.51 9.05 18.05
C TYR A 130 8.05 8.48 16.72
N ILE A 131 7.48 7.29 16.75
CA ILE A 131 6.97 6.57 15.59
C ILE A 131 5.49 6.33 15.83
N ASP A 132 4.65 6.83 14.91
CA ASP A 132 3.19 6.69 14.98
C ASP A 132 2.67 5.37 14.39
N GLY A 133 3.55 4.59 13.77
CA GLY A 133 3.22 3.29 13.20
C GLY A 133 2.92 2.24 14.26
N VAL A 134 1.98 1.36 13.98
CA VAL A 134 1.65 0.21 14.82
C VAL A 134 2.09 -1.08 14.14
N ASN A 135 2.35 -2.13 14.93
CA ASN A 135 2.68 -3.45 14.41
C ASN A 135 1.40 -4.22 14.03
N ASN A 136 1.21 -4.47 12.75
CA ASN A 136 0.05 -5.16 12.19
C ASN A 136 0.32 -6.62 11.76
N ILE A 137 1.44 -7.22 12.16
CA ILE A 137 1.79 -8.60 11.75
C ILE A 137 0.70 -9.61 12.14
N ASP A 138 0.18 -9.54 13.34
CA ASP A 138 -0.85 -10.48 13.79
C ASP A 138 -2.14 -10.34 12.98
N TYR A 139 -2.47 -9.14 12.56
CA TYR A 139 -3.58 -8.89 11.65
C TYR A 139 -3.29 -9.42 10.24
N TRP A 140 -2.09 -9.18 9.69
CA TRP A 140 -1.70 -9.66 8.37
C TRP A 140 -1.69 -11.19 8.29
N THR A 141 -1.13 -11.84 9.30
CA THR A 141 -1.01 -13.30 9.36
C THR A 141 -2.30 -14.01 9.77
N GLY A 142 -3.33 -13.26 10.21
CA GLY A 142 -4.62 -13.82 10.63
C GLY A 142 -4.66 -14.32 12.06
N LYS A 143 -3.66 -14.05 12.87
CA LYS A 143 -3.68 -14.32 14.31
C LYS A 143 -4.64 -13.39 15.04
N SER A 144 -4.81 -12.15 14.55
CA SER A 144 -5.82 -11.21 15.00
C SER A 144 -6.88 -11.01 13.92
N ALA A 145 -8.14 -10.91 14.33
CA ALA A 145 -9.26 -10.54 13.45
C ALA A 145 -9.30 -9.03 13.18
N GLU A 146 -8.71 -8.24 14.05
CA GLU A 146 -8.75 -6.78 14.01
C GLU A 146 -7.35 -6.19 13.79
N SER A 147 -7.31 -5.07 13.05
CA SER A 147 -6.09 -4.27 12.91
C SER A 147 -5.70 -3.65 14.26
N ALA A 148 -4.41 -3.56 14.50
CA ALA A 148 -3.88 -2.81 15.64
C ALA A 148 -4.13 -1.30 15.51
N ARG A 149 -4.41 -0.80 14.31
CA ARG A 149 -4.79 0.59 14.05
C ARG A 149 -6.30 0.73 13.98
N ASN A 150 -6.86 1.64 14.78
CA ASN A 150 -8.28 1.96 14.77
C ASN A 150 -8.59 3.41 14.35
N HIS A 151 -7.56 4.22 14.08
CA HIS A 151 -7.72 5.63 13.68
C HIS A 151 -6.65 6.08 12.71
N ILE A 152 -6.99 7.14 11.93
CA ILE A 152 -6.05 7.87 11.08
C ILE A 152 -6.32 9.36 11.26
N PHE A 153 -5.26 10.13 11.48
CA PHE A 153 -5.29 11.58 11.43
C PHE A 153 -4.90 12.05 10.03
N HIS A 154 -5.73 12.85 9.40
CA HIS A 154 -5.48 13.41 8.09
C HIS A 154 -5.03 14.85 8.23
N TYR A 155 -3.83 15.12 7.78
CA TYR A 155 -3.26 16.46 7.76
C TYR A 155 -3.18 16.98 6.33
N TYR A 156 -3.41 18.28 6.19
CA TYR A 156 -3.00 19.04 5.03
C TYR A 156 -1.94 20.04 5.50
N GLU A 157 -0.72 19.88 5.01
CA GLU A 157 0.45 20.55 5.59
C GLU A 157 0.55 20.30 7.11
N SER A 158 0.51 21.33 7.94
CA SER A 158 0.55 21.23 9.40
C SER A 158 -0.83 21.28 10.09
N LYS A 159 -1.91 21.31 9.30
CA LYS A 159 -3.27 21.45 9.84
C LYS A 159 -3.96 20.09 9.88
N LEU A 160 -4.50 19.73 11.04
CA LEU A 160 -5.39 18.57 11.16
C LEU A 160 -6.73 18.90 10.48
N MET A 161 -7.05 18.16 9.43
CA MET A 161 -8.23 18.37 8.61
C MET A 161 -9.36 17.39 8.90
N ALA A 162 -9.01 16.15 9.23
CA ALA A 162 -9.97 15.11 9.53
C ALA A 162 -9.36 14.05 10.44
N VAL A 163 -10.23 13.33 11.12
CA VAL A 163 -9.89 12.12 11.89
C VAL A 163 -10.84 11.03 11.45
N ARG A 164 -10.30 9.90 11.06
CA ARG A 164 -11.07 8.67 10.92
C ARG A 164 -10.93 7.85 12.19
N LEU A 165 -12.05 7.43 12.78
CA LEU A 165 -12.08 6.55 13.94
C LEU A 165 -13.02 5.37 13.66
N GLY A 166 -12.47 4.18 13.48
CA GLY A 166 -13.25 3.01 13.09
C GLY A 166 -14.06 3.26 11.80
N PRO A 167 -15.38 3.09 11.81
CA PRO A 167 -16.25 3.33 10.65
C PRO A 167 -16.60 4.80 10.41
N TRP A 168 -16.20 5.72 11.31
CA TRP A 168 -16.54 7.15 11.27
C TRP A 168 -15.38 8.01 10.78
#